data_917aa531784507ff092fef34dd28b802
#
_entry.id   917aa531784507ff092fef34dd28b802
#
_cell.length_a   1.000
_cell.length_b   1.000
_cell.length_c   1.000
_cell.angle_alpha   90.00
_cell.angle_beta   90.00
_cell.angle_gamma   90.00
#
_symmetry.space_group_name_H-M   'P 1'
#
loop_
_entity.id
_entity.type
_entity.pdbx_description
1 polymer ?
#
loop_
_entity_poly.entity_id
_entity_poly.type
_entity_poly.pdbx_seq_one_letter_code
_entity_poly.pdbx_strand_id
1 'polypeptide(L)'
;TASSAVRRLAGGAIMGSSTAWFLTENPDFNGSVLVIERDPTYECAATTLSNSCIRQQFSTALNVRVSQFGADFVKNLRTYLGGDERVPALGIRNFGYLYLADSDAFAQTLRDNQRVQLAAGAATELLTPDQIKARYPYYNVDDLILGSINTRDEGYFDGSTMFEWWRRQARERGVEYVTGEVVALTSNPAGTRVESVTLASGEVIACGQLVNAAGTRGAQVAAMAGIALPIEPRKRY
;
A
#
# COMPACT_ATOMS: atom_id res chain seq x y z
N THR A 1 -24.39 -13.89 -15.84
CA THR A 1 -24.00 -14.18 -14.43
C THR A 1 -22.57 -14.67 -14.29
N ALA A 2 -22.01 -15.47 -15.22
CA ALA A 2 -20.61 -15.91 -15.16
C ALA A 2 -19.58 -14.75 -15.31
N SER A 3 -19.93 -13.68 -16.01
CA SER A 3 -19.07 -12.51 -16.23
C SER A 3 -18.80 -11.69 -14.95
N SER A 4 -19.67 -11.75 -13.93
CA SER A 4 -19.50 -10.94 -12.70
C SER A 4 -18.40 -11.45 -11.77
N ALA A 5 -18.01 -12.71 -11.90
CA ALA A 5 -16.97 -13.35 -11.09
C ALA A 5 -15.54 -13.16 -11.62
N VAL A 6 -15.39 -12.54 -12.80
CA VAL A 6 -14.10 -12.35 -13.47
C VAL A 6 -13.48 -11.03 -13.04
N ARG A 7 -12.33 -11.08 -12.39
CA ARG A 7 -11.58 -9.91 -11.94
C ARG A 7 -10.32 -9.70 -12.80
N ARG A 8 -10.09 -8.45 -13.22
CA ARG A 8 -8.85 -8.04 -13.86
C ARG A 8 -8.20 -6.95 -13.04
N LEU A 9 -6.90 -7.03 -12.86
CA LEU A 9 -6.12 -6.05 -12.11
C LEU A 9 -5.12 -5.40 -13.06
N ALA A 10 -5.19 -4.10 -13.22
CA ALA A 10 -4.20 -3.33 -13.95
C ALA A 10 -3.10 -2.88 -12.97
N GLY A 11 -1.95 -3.53 -13.07
CA GLY A 11 -0.78 -3.39 -12.18
C GLY A 11 -0.64 -4.57 -11.23
N GLY A 12 0.55 -5.20 -11.24
CA GLY A 12 0.87 -6.43 -10.50
C GLY A 12 1.85 -6.22 -9.35
N ALA A 13 2.23 -4.97 -9.03
CA ALA A 13 3.09 -4.67 -7.88
C ALA A 13 2.34 -4.93 -6.55
N ILE A 14 2.84 -4.42 -5.43
CA ILE A 14 2.32 -4.80 -4.09
C ILE A 14 0.81 -4.62 -3.96
N MET A 15 0.22 -3.54 -4.50
CA MET A 15 -1.21 -3.30 -4.41
C MET A 15 -2.03 -4.32 -5.21
N GLY A 16 -1.60 -4.63 -6.44
CA GLY A 16 -2.29 -5.62 -7.27
C GLY A 16 -2.12 -7.04 -6.75
N SER A 17 -0.91 -7.43 -6.38
CA SER A 17 -0.64 -8.78 -5.86
C SER A 17 -1.30 -9.04 -4.51
N SER A 18 -1.30 -8.06 -3.58
CA SER A 18 -2.04 -8.20 -2.32
C SER A 18 -3.54 -8.29 -2.56
N THR A 19 -4.11 -7.44 -3.43
CA THR A 19 -5.53 -7.50 -3.79
C THR A 19 -5.90 -8.85 -4.38
N ALA A 20 -5.09 -9.37 -5.31
CA ALA A 20 -5.30 -10.68 -5.92
C ALA A 20 -5.25 -11.81 -4.87
N TRP A 21 -4.30 -11.74 -3.95
CA TRP A 21 -4.17 -12.69 -2.86
C TRP A 21 -5.38 -12.63 -1.92
N PHE A 22 -5.77 -11.46 -1.42
CA PHE A 22 -6.94 -11.30 -0.53
C PHE A 22 -8.24 -11.74 -1.20
N LEU A 23 -8.40 -11.51 -2.51
CA LEU A 23 -9.56 -12.01 -3.24
C LEU A 23 -9.62 -13.54 -3.24
N THR A 24 -8.49 -14.19 -3.52
CA THR A 24 -8.44 -15.67 -3.61
C THR A 24 -8.37 -16.36 -2.25
N GLU A 25 -8.02 -15.62 -1.19
CA GLU A 25 -8.11 -16.09 0.20
C GLU A 25 -9.55 -16.10 0.72
N ASN A 26 -10.41 -15.22 0.20
CA ASN A 26 -11.79 -15.13 0.63
C ASN A 26 -12.60 -16.36 0.15
N PRO A 27 -13.13 -17.19 1.06
CA PRO A 27 -13.87 -18.40 0.70
C PRO A 27 -15.18 -18.12 -0.09
N ASP A 28 -15.72 -16.90 0.03
CA ASP A 28 -16.92 -16.48 -0.70
C ASP A 28 -16.61 -16.06 -2.15
N PHE A 29 -15.32 -15.98 -2.52
CA PHE A 29 -14.90 -15.60 -3.86
C PHE A 29 -14.66 -16.82 -4.75
N ASN A 30 -15.55 -17.04 -5.73
CA ASN A 30 -15.48 -18.14 -6.71
C ASN A 30 -15.19 -17.64 -8.13
N GLY A 31 -14.51 -16.52 -8.26
CA GLY A 31 -14.15 -15.94 -9.55
C GLY A 31 -12.74 -16.30 -10.01
N SER A 32 -12.43 -15.95 -11.25
CA SER A 32 -11.06 -15.95 -11.76
C SER A 32 -10.42 -14.58 -11.62
N VAL A 33 -9.12 -14.55 -11.34
CA VAL A 33 -8.32 -13.32 -11.22
C VAL A 33 -7.20 -13.36 -12.25
N LEU A 34 -7.08 -12.28 -13.03
CA LEU A 34 -5.95 -12.04 -13.93
C LEU A 34 -5.31 -10.71 -13.58
N VAL A 35 -4.01 -10.72 -13.35
CA VAL A 35 -3.18 -9.54 -13.16
C VAL A 35 -2.45 -9.21 -14.46
N ILE A 36 -2.60 -7.99 -14.92
CA ILE A 36 -1.93 -7.47 -16.12
C ILE A 36 -0.82 -6.54 -15.65
N GLU A 37 0.43 -6.90 -15.91
CA GLU A 37 1.60 -6.11 -15.53
C GLU A 37 2.45 -5.80 -16.75
N ARG A 38 2.75 -4.52 -16.95
CA ARG A 38 3.54 -4.07 -18.11
C ARG A 38 5.04 -4.38 -17.95
N ASP A 39 5.54 -4.35 -16.72
CA ASP A 39 6.95 -4.59 -16.40
C ASP A 39 7.05 -5.73 -15.37
N PRO A 40 7.20 -7.00 -15.83
CA PRO A 40 7.27 -8.15 -14.94
C PRO A 40 8.53 -8.18 -14.07
N THR A 41 9.50 -7.29 -14.31
CA THR A 41 10.69 -7.12 -13.45
C THR A 41 10.37 -6.26 -12.23
N TYR A 42 9.35 -5.41 -12.31
CA TYR A 42 8.98 -4.42 -11.27
C TYR A 42 10.09 -3.41 -10.94
N GLU A 43 11.13 -3.32 -11.77
CA GLU A 43 12.32 -2.50 -11.51
C GLU A 43 11.97 -1.02 -11.29
N CYS A 44 11.01 -0.50 -12.06
CA CYS A 44 10.53 0.88 -11.95
C CYS A 44 9.26 1.03 -11.10
N ALA A 45 8.79 -0.02 -10.43
CA ALA A 45 7.62 0.05 -9.58
C ALA A 45 7.93 0.79 -8.26
N ALA A 46 6.96 1.60 -7.78
CA ALA A 46 7.10 2.26 -6.47
C ALA A 46 7.34 1.25 -5.33
N THR A 47 6.86 0.02 -5.46
CA THR A 47 7.10 -1.08 -4.53
C THR A 47 8.58 -1.39 -4.39
N THR A 48 9.30 -1.53 -5.51
CA THR A 48 10.73 -1.84 -5.53
C THR A 48 11.59 -0.64 -5.11
N LEU A 49 11.15 0.57 -5.50
CA LEU A 49 11.86 1.82 -5.19
C LEU A 49 11.53 2.37 -3.80
N SER A 50 10.69 1.68 -3.02
CA SER A 50 10.29 2.10 -1.68
C SER A 50 11.34 1.73 -0.64
N ASN A 51 11.52 2.60 0.37
CA ASN A 51 12.27 2.27 1.58
C ASN A 51 11.51 1.33 2.53
N SER A 52 10.31 0.89 2.16
CA SER A 52 9.47 -0.04 2.94
C SER A 52 9.35 0.34 4.41
N CYS A 53 9.07 1.62 4.66
CA CYS A 53 8.84 2.11 6.02
C CYS A 53 7.34 2.16 6.33
N ILE A 54 7.01 1.80 7.57
CA ILE A 54 5.64 1.83 8.11
C ILE A 54 5.57 2.77 9.31
N ARG A 55 4.45 3.47 9.47
CA ARG A 55 4.21 4.38 10.58
C ARG A 55 2.73 4.41 10.97
N GLN A 56 2.45 4.82 12.21
CA GLN A 56 1.09 4.99 12.74
C GLN A 56 0.72 6.47 13.00
N GLN A 57 1.65 7.40 12.81
CA GLN A 57 1.46 8.82 13.08
C GLN A 57 0.63 9.49 11.99
N PHE A 58 -0.69 9.22 12.01
CA PHE A 58 -1.68 9.81 11.11
C PHE A 58 -2.69 10.68 11.88
N SER A 59 -3.34 11.59 11.16
CA SER A 59 -4.37 12.50 11.69
C SER A 59 -5.76 11.87 11.79
N THR A 60 -5.97 10.67 11.26
CA THR A 60 -7.26 9.97 11.28
C THR A 60 -7.12 8.60 11.90
N ALA A 61 -8.07 8.23 12.77
CA ALA A 61 -8.09 6.93 13.44
C ALA A 61 -8.11 5.75 12.45
N LEU A 62 -8.79 5.92 11.30
CA LEU A 62 -8.82 4.88 10.27
C LEU A 62 -7.41 4.56 9.76
N ASN A 63 -6.62 5.58 9.40
CA ASN A 63 -5.27 5.38 8.89
C ASN A 63 -4.32 4.79 9.96
N VAL A 64 -4.48 5.18 11.23
CA VAL A 64 -3.76 4.55 12.34
C VAL A 64 -4.05 3.05 12.40
N ARG A 65 -5.33 2.65 12.37
CA ARG A 65 -5.75 1.25 12.42
C ARG A 65 -5.31 0.45 11.19
N VAL A 66 -5.37 1.03 9.99
CA VAL A 66 -4.86 0.40 8.76
C VAL A 66 -3.36 0.13 8.89
N SER A 67 -2.58 1.06 9.43
CA SER A 67 -1.16 0.86 9.68
C SER A 67 -0.88 -0.19 10.75
N GLN A 68 -1.69 -0.23 11.82
CA GLN A 68 -1.59 -1.28 12.85
C GLN A 68 -1.84 -2.67 12.27
N PHE A 69 -2.87 -2.80 11.41
CA PHE A 69 -3.13 -4.04 10.68
C PHE A 69 -1.93 -4.41 9.78
N GLY A 70 -1.37 -3.43 9.05
CA GLY A 70 -0.18 -3.67 8.22
C GLY A 70 1.03 -4.14 9.04
N ALA A 71 1.27 -3.53 10.20
CA ALA A 71 2.35 -3.94 11.11
C ALA A 71 2.13 -5.36 11.68
N ASP A 72 0.90 -5.69 12.04
CA ASP A 72 0.53 -7.02 12.49
C ASP A 72 0.71 -8.06 11.37
N PHE A 73 0.26 -7.72 10.15
CA PHE A 73 0.43 -8.57 8.97
C PHE A 73 1.91 -8.86 8.69
N VAL A 74 2.77 -7.84 8.73
CA VAL A 74 4.24 -8.00 8.55
C VAL A 74 4.81 -8.96 9.58
N LYS A 75 4.51 -8.75 10.87
CA LYS A 75 5.05 -9.56 11.97
C LYS A 75 4.54 -11.01 11.94
N ASN A 76 3.34 -11.22 11.44
CA ASN A 76 2.66 -12.51 11.41
C ASN A 76 2.48 -13.05 9.98
N LEU A 77 3.33 -12.60 9.03
CA LEU A 77 3.21 -12.93 7.60
C LEU A 77 2.97 -14.41 7.35
N ARG A 78 3.78 -15.28 7.97
CA ARG A 78 3.62 -16.74 7.83
C ARG A 78 2.24 -17.23 8.24
N THR A 79 1.71 -16.74 9.35
CA THR A 79 0.38 -17.14 9.84
C THR A 79 -0.72 -16.69 8.88
N TYR A 80 -0.66 -15.45 8.42
CA TYR A 80 -1.60 -14.92 7.42
C TYR A 80 -1.55 -15.69 6.11
N LEU A 81 -0.37 -16.15 5.71
CA LEU A 81 -0.17 -16.95 4.50
C LEU A 81 -0.40 -18.46 4.73
N GLY A 82 -1.25 -18.84 5.70
CA GLY A 82 -1.70 -20.21 5.92
C GLY A 82 -0.71 -21.12 6.65
N GLY A 83 0.29 -20.56 7.33
CA GLY A 83 1.29 -21.33 8.08
C GLY A 83 2.38 -21.97 7.21
N ASP A 84 2.50 -21.57 5.95
CA ASP A 84 3.50 -22.11 5.02
C ASP A 84 4.92 -21.91 5.56
N GLU A 85 5.61 -23.01 5.87
CA GLU A 85 6.96 -22.98 6.44
C GLU A 85 8.00 -22.35 5.54
N ARG A 86 7.75 -22.28 4.24
CA ARG A 86 8.62 -21.61 3.27
C ARG A 86 8.63 -20.09 3.44
N VAL A 87 7.57 -19.52 4.05
CA VAL A 87 7.47 -18.07 4.30
C VAL A 87 8.44 -17.68 5.41
N PRO A 88 9.39 -16.77 5.14
CA PRO A 88 10.33 -16.33 6.18
C PRO A 88 9.61 -15.49 7.25
N ALA A 89 10.16 -15.49 8.45
CA ALA A 89 9.72 -14.58 9.47
C ALA A 89 10.17 -13.15 9.10
N LEU A 90 9.22 -12.21 9.11
CA LEU A 90 9.52 -10.79 8.96
C LEU A 90 9.39 -10.07 10.30
N GLY A 91 10.16 -9.00 10.44
CA GLY A 91 10.10 -8.11 11.59
C GLY A 91 10.16 -6.66 11.16
N ILE A 92 9.77 -5.77 12.08
CA ILE A 92 9.88 -4.33 11.90
C ILE A 92 11.08 -3.85 12.71
N ARG A 93 11.99 -3.10 12.09
CA ARG A 93 13.06 -2.40 12.80
C ARG A 93 12.48 -1.10 13.36
N ASN A 94 12.15 -1.12 14.63
CA ASN A 94 11.37 -0.11 15.35
C ASN A 94 12.21 1.13 15.75
N PHE A 95 12.80 1.81 14.79
CA PHE A 95 13.48 3.10 15.06
C PHE A 95 12.52 4.28 15.07
N GLY A 96 11.32 4.11 14.52
CA GLY A 96 10.24 5.10 14.51
C GLY A 96 10.38 6.19 13.47
N TYR A 97 9.41 7.11 13.52
CA TYR A 97 9.42 8.36 12.79
C TYR A 97 9.42 9.51 13.80
N LEU A 98 10.35 10.44 13.65
CA LEU A 98 10.44 11.65 14.45
C LEU A 98 9.96 12.84 13.61
N TYR A 99 8.84 13.44 14.00
CA TYR A 99 8.36 14.71 13.45
C TYR A 99 8.81 15.85 14.35
N LEU A 100 9.34 16.91 13.76
CA LEU A 100 9.91 18.05 14.46
C LEU A 100 9.11 19.31 14.08
N ALA A 101 8.60 20.02 15.07
CA ALA A 101 7.87 21.27 14.89
C ALA A 101 8.74 22.46 15.29
N ASP A 102 8.88 23.41 14.36
CA ASP A 102 9.56 24.68 14.48
C ASP A 102 8.59 25.86 14.67
N SER A 103 7.29 25.60 14.64
CA SER A 103 6.23 26.61 14.78
C SER A 103 5.13 26.12 15.72
N ASP A 104 4.47 27.08 16.43
CA ASP A 104 3.35 26.79 17.31
C ASP A 104 2.19 26.09 16.59
N ALA A 105 1.91 26.49 15.35
CA ALA A 105 0.86 25.89 14.54
C ALA A 105 1.14 24.41 14.26
N PHE A 106 2.37 24.06 13.91
CA PHE A 106 2.73 22.67 13.66
C PHE A 106 2.83 21.87 14.97
N ALA A 107 3.37 22.47 16.05
CA ALA A 107 3.38 21.84 17.37
C ALA A 107 1.93 21.52 17.85
N GLN A 108 0.98 22.42 17.61
CA GLN A 108 -0.43 22.15 17.91
C GLN A 108 -0.98 21.00 17.07
N THR A 109 -0.65 20.97 15.77
CA THR A 109 -1.01 19.85 14.88
C THR A 109 -0.49 18.50 15.41
N LEU A 110 0.76 18.46 15.90
CA LEU A 110 1.34 17.24 16.48
C LEU A 110 0.58 16.81 17.74
N ARG A 111 0.19 17.76 18.61
CA ARG A 111 -0.62 17.46 19.81
C ARG A 111 -1.99 16.91 19.45
N ASP A 112 -2.66 17.51 18.46
CA ASP A 112 -3.97 17.08 18.01
C ASP A 112 -3.93 15.69 17.38
N ASN A 113 -2.92 15.44 16.55
CA ASN A 113 -2.69 14.11 15.95
C ASN A 113 -2.37 13.06 17.00
N GLN A 114 -1.55 13.39 18.01
CA GLN A 114 -1.25 12.46 19.11
C GLN A 114 -2.52 12.00 19.83
N ARG A 115 -3.47 12.91 20.11
CA ARG A 115 -4.75 12.53 20.76
C ARG A 115 -5.49 11.48 19.93
N VAL A 116 -5.57 11.66 18.60
CA VAL A 116 -6.19 10.68 17.69
C VAL A 116 -5.42 9.35 17.71
N GLN A 117 -4.11 9.41 17.69
CA GLN A 117 -3.22 8.24 17.65
C GLN A 117 -3.30 7.43 18.94
N LEU A 118 -3.26 8.08 20.11
CA LEU A 118 -3.42 7.42 21.41
C LEU A 118 -4.81 6.80 21.57
N ALA A 119 -5.87 7.51 21.16
CA ALA A 119 -7.24 6.99 21.18
C ALA A 119 -7.41 5.76 20.26
N ALA A 120 -6.61 5.65 19.20
CA ALA A 120 -6.56 4.48 18.32
C ALA A 120 -5.56 3.40 18.78
N GLY A 121 -4.88 3.58 19.93
CA GLY A 121 -3.98 2.60 20.51
C GLY A 121 -2.51 2.67 20.02
N ALA A 122 -2.12 3.71 19.27
CA ALA A 122 -0.72 3.96 18.95
C ALA A 122 0.06 4.42 20.20
N ALA A 123 1.39 4.32 20.17
CA ALA A 123 2.26 4.66 21.31
C ALA A 123 3.04 5.96 21.07
N THR A 124 2.40 6.95 20.49
CA THR A 124 3.04 8.22 20.14
C THR A 124 3.38 9.03 21.39
N GLU A 125 4.64 9.43 21.49
CA GLU A 125 5.18 10.31 22.53
C GLU A 125 5.41 11.71 21.98
N LEU A 126 5.18 12.73 22.80
CA LEU A 126 5.65 14.10 22.53
C LEU A 126 6.92 14.36 23.33
N LEU A 127 7.89 14.98 22.69
CA LEU A 127 9.20 15.28 23.26
C LEU A 127 9.46 16.78 23.23
N THR A 128 9.98 17.33 24.33
CA THR A 128 10.54 18.68 24.37
C THR A 128 11.88 18.72 23.60
N PRO A 129 12.37 19.90 23.18
CA PRO A 129 13.70 20.01 22.57
C PRO A 129 14.82 19.40 23.42
N ASP A 130 14.79 19.59 24.73
CA ASP A 130 15.79 18.99 25.64
C ASP A 130 15.73 17.46 25.64
N GLN A 131 14.52 16.89 25.61
CA GLN A 131 14.33 15.44 25.51
C GLN A 131 14.79 14.89 24.14
N ILE A 132 14.59 15.64 23.08
CA ILE A 132 15.10 15.29 21.75
C ILE A 132 16.62 15.30 21.77
N LYS A 133 17.23 16.36 22.32
CA LYS A 133 18.68 16.50 22.42
C LYS A 133 19.32 15.40 23.27
N ALA A 134 18.68 15.05 24.38
CA ALA A 134 19.16 13.97 25.24
C ALA A 134 19.09 12.59 24.56
N ARG A 135 18.03 12.33 23.78
CA ARG A 135 17.82 11.05 23.09
C ARG A 135 18.63 10.95 21.79
N TYR A 136 18.82 12.09 21.11
CA TYR A 136 19.48 12.21 19.82
C TYR A 136 20.49 13.39 19.82
N PRO A 137 21.67 13.23 20.42
CA PRO A 137 22.61 14.33 20.64
C PRO A 137 23.12 15.04 19.37
N TYR A 138 22.99 14.38 18.21
CA TYR A 138 23.44 14.91 16.91
C TYR A 138 22.44 15.87 16.25
N TYR A 139 21.19 15.99 16.75
CA TYR A 139 20.25 16.98 16.23
C TYR A 139 20.55 18.39 16.78
N ASN A 140 20.41 19.40 15.91
CA ASN A 140 20.21 20.77 16.36
C ASN A 140 18.74 20.93 16.79
N VAL A 141 18.50 21.52 17.95
CA VAL A 141 17.18 21.71 18.55
C VAL A 141 16.84 23.16 18.84
N ASP A 142 17.72 24.12 18.43
CA ASP A 142 17.64 25.53 18.81
C ASP A 142 16.36 26.22 18.29
N ASP A 143 15.83 25.76 17.16
CA ASP A 143 14.63 26.27 16.50
C ASP A 143 13.40 25.37 16.71
N LEU A 144 13.52 24.32 17.53
CA LEU A 144 12.43 23.38 17.74
C LEU A 144 11.55 23.78 18.94
N ILE A 145 10.26 23.48 18.82
CA ILE A 145 9.24 23.67 19.87
C ILE A 145 8.81 22.31 20.43
N LEU A 146 8.66 21.31 19.56
CA LEU A 146 8.10 20.01 19.93
C LEU A 146 8.59 18.93 18.96
N GLY A 147 8.77 17.71 19.47
CA GLY A 147 8.87 16.49 18.66
C GLY A 147 7.71 15.55 18.90
N SER A 148 7.40 14.72 17.91
CA SER A 148 6.47 13.60 18.03
C SER A 148 7.12 12.35 17.49
N ILE A 149 7.14 11.28 18.29
CA ILE A 149 7.76 10.01 17.93
C ILE A 149 6.89 8.83 18.34
N ASN A 150 6.91 7.78 17.53
CA ASN A 150 6.43 6.47 17.92
C ASN A 150 7.46 5.42 17.47
N THR A 151 7.92 4.58 18.38
CA THR A 151 8.89 3.51 18.12
C THR A 151 8.27 2.11 18.23
N ARG A 152 6.96 2.02 18.44
CA ARG A 152 6.25 0.76 18.46
C ARG A 152 5.58 0.49 17.12
N ASP A 153 6.04 -0.55 16.43
CA ASP A 153 5.54 -0.94 15.11
C ASP A 153 5.66 0.20 14.06
N GLU A 154 6.72 0.99 14.19
CA GLU A 154 7.12 2.03 13.23
C GLU A 154 8.59 1.90 12.86
N GLY A 155 8.87 1.95 11.58
CA GLY A 155 10.22 1.88 11.04
C GLY A 155 10.28 1.10 9.74
N TYR A 156 11.35 0.36 9.53
CA TYR A 156 11.64 -0.38 8.31
C TYR A 156 11.26 -1.87 8.43
N PHE A 157 10.75 -2.43 7.34
CA PHE A 157 10.56 -3.88 7.17
C PHE A 157 10.96 -4.30 5.76
N ASP A 158 11.14 -5.61 5.52
CA ASP A 158 11.43 -6.14 4.17
C ASP A 158 10.13 -6.25 3.35
N GLY A 159 9.79 -5.15 2.68
CA GLY A 159 8.62 -5.07 1.81
C GLY A 159 8.75 -5.91 0.53
N SER A 160 9.97 -6.14 0.07
CA SER A 160 10.22 -6.96 -1.13
C SER A 160 9.86 -8.42 -0.88
N THR A 161 10.31 -8.97 0.25
CA THR A 161 9.93 -10.34 0.64
C THR A 161 8.42 -10.48 0.82
N MET A 162 7.75 -9.53 1.46
CA MET A 162 6.30 -9.55 1.61
C MET A 162 5.59 -9.53 0.24
N PHE A 163 6.02 -8.66 -0.68
CA PHE A 163 5.48 -8.57 -2.03
C PHE A 163 5.65 -9.89 -2.80
N GLU A 164 6.85 -10.47 -2.79
CA GLU A 164 7.15 -11.73 -3.48
C GLU A 164 6.25 -12.86 -2.98
N TRP A 165 5.99 -12.94 -1.67
CA TRP A 165 5.14 -13.99 -1.11
C TRP A 165 3.67 -13.80 -1.43
N TRP A 166 3.14 -12.57 -1.46
CA TRP A 166 1.79 -12.33 -1.97
C TRP A 166 1.65 -12.77 -3.43
N ARG A 167 2.60 -12.38 -4.27
CA ARG A 167 2.60 -12.73 -5.70
C ARG A 167 2.70 -14.25 -5.90
N ARG A 168 3.59 -14.90 -5.17
CA ARG A 168 3.79 -16.36 -5.24
C ARG A 168 2.54 -17.10 -4.83
N GLN A 169 1.99 -16.80 -3.66
CA GLN A 169 0.79 -17.48 -3.16
C GLN A 169 -0.46 -17.15 -3.99
N ALA A 170 -0.60 -15.96 -4.51
CA ALA A 170 -1.67 -15.65 -5.46
C ALA A 170 -1.60 -16.56 -6.69
N ARG A 171 -0.41 -16.80 -7.25
CA ARG A 171 -0.22 -17.77 -8.36
C ARG A 171 -0.54 -19.20 -7.95
N GLU A 172 -0.08 -19.64 -6.80
CA GLU A 172 -0.37 -20.98 -6.27
C GLU A 172 -1.90 -21.20 -6.06
N ARG A 173 -2.66 -20.12 -5.88
CA ARG A 173 -4.12 -20.10 -5.80
C ARG A 173 -4.83 -19.91 -7.15
N GLY A 174 -4.10 -19.98 -8.27
CA GLY A 174 -4.67 -19.90 -9.61
C GLY A 174 -4.82 -18.49 -10.17
N VAL A 175 -4.21 -17.46 -9.55
CA VAL A 175 -4.15 -16.13 -10.17
C VAL A 175 -3.19 -16.17 -11.35
N GLU A 176 -3.68 -15.76 -12.52
CA GLU A 176 -2.87 -15.61 -13.71
C GLU A 176 -2.19 -14.24 -13.74
N TYR A 177 -0.92 -14.19 -14.16
CA TYR A 177 -0.17 -12.97 -14.39
C TYR A 177 0.27 -12.93 -15.85
N VAL A 178 -0.16 -11.91 -16.57
CA VAL A 178 0.23 -11.69 -17.97
C VAL A 178 1.04 -10.41 -18.11
N THR A 179 2.04 -10.46 -18.97
CA THR A 179 2.80 -9.26 -19.33
C THR A 179 2.03 -8.49 -20.39
N GLY A 180 1.71 -7.23 -20.11
CA GLY A 180 1.02 -6.35 -21.03
C GLY A 180 0.72 -5.00 -20.44
N GLU A 181 0.63 -3.99 -21.28
CA GLU A 181 0.21 -2.64 -20.91
C GLU A 181 -1.25 -2.42 -21.30
N VAL A 182 -2.09 -2.06 -20.34
CA VAL A 182 -3.48 -1.65 -20.57
C VAL A 182 -3.46 -0.27 -21.22
N VAL A 183 -4.02 -0.15 -22.43
CA VAL A 183 -4.05 1.10 -23.20
C VAL A 183 -5.45 1.63 -23.43
N ALA A 184 -6.49 0.80 -23.27
CA ALA A 184 -7.88 1.23 -23.35
C ALA A 184 -8.80 0.37 -22.49
N LEU A 185 -9.93 0.94 -22.10
CA LEU A 185 -11.04 0.28 -21.42
C LEU A 185 -12.31 0.46 -22.24
N THR A 186 -13.08 -0.62 -22.38
CA THR A 186 -14.41 -0.56 -23.00
C THR A 186 -15.46 -0.73 -21.94
N SER A 187 -16.37 0.24 -21.85
CA SER A 187 -17.52 0.21 -20.95
C SER A 187 -18.77 -0.29 -21.65
N ASN A 188 -19.75 -0.76 -20.90
CA ASN A 188 -21.08 -1.05 -21.42
C ASN A 188 -21.74 0.23 -21.98
N PRO A 189 -22.78 0.12 -22.81
CA PRO A 189 -23.43 1.29 -23.43
C PRO A 189 -23.94 2.33 -22.43
N ALA A 190 -24.27 1.92 -21.21
CA ALA A 190 -24.70 2.82 -20.14
C ALA A 190 -23.53 3.53 -19.39
N GLY A 191 -22.27 3.19 -19.69
CA GLY A 191 -21.09 3.75 -19.04
C GLY A 191 -20.92 3.38 -17.56
N THR A 192 -21.65 2.37 -17.09
CA THR A 192 -21.70 2.01 -15.65
C THR A 192 -20.77 0.87 -15.27
N ARG A 193 -20.18 0.17 -16.24
CA ARG A 193 -19.33 -1.00 -16.00
C ARG A 193 -18.30 -1.14 -17.12
N VAL A 194 -17.06 -1.42 -16.74
CA VAL A 194 -16.02 -1.86 -17.67
C VAL A 194 -16.27 -3.31 -18.06
N GLU A 195 -16.28 -3.60 -19.37
CA GLU A 195 -16.52 -4.94 -19.91
C GLU A 195 -15.28 -5.59 -20.51
N SER A 196 -14.29 -4.79 -20.92
CA SER A 196 -13.01 -5.32 -21.38
C SER A 196 -11.88 -4.34 -21.21
N VAL A 197 -10.66 -4.88 -21.22
CA VAL A 197 -9.40 -4.13 -21.31
C VAL A 197 -8.72 -4.45 -22.65
N THR A 198 -8.10 -3.46 -23.26
CA THR A 198 -7.28 -3.62 -24.47
C THR A 198 -5.82 -3.44 -24.10
N LEU A 199 -4.97 -4.38 -24.49
CA LEU A 199 -3.54 -4.32 -24.30
C LEU A 199 -2.85 -3.59 -25.47
N ALA A 200 -1.64 -3.08 -25.24
CA ALA A 200 -0.81 -2.48 -26.29
C ALA A 200 -0.51 -3.46 -27.45
N SER A 201 -0.58 -4.76 -27.22
CA SER A 201 -0.49 -5.80 -28.25
C SER A 201 -1.70 -5.86 -29.19
N GLY A 202 -2.80 -5.16 -28.86
CA GLY A 202 -4.09 -5.27 -29.53
C GLY A 202 -5.02 -6.35 -28.98
N GLU A 203 -4.56 -7.17 -28.04
CA GLU A 203 -5.40 -8.18 -27.39
C GLU A 203 -6.49 -7.53 -26.56
N VAL A 204 -7.71 -8.08 -26.66
CA VAL A 204 -8.88 -7.62 -25.88
C VAL A 204 -9.27 -8.70 -24.88
N ILE A 205 -9.27 -8.36 -23.61
CA ILE A 205 -9.54 -9.27 -22.50
C ILE A 205 -10.84 -8.86 -21.82
N ALA A 206 -11.85 -9.72 -21.82
CA ALA A 206 -13.12 -9.47 -21.15
C ALA A 206 -12.94 -9.44 -19.62
N CYS A 207 -13.69 -8.58 -18.95
CA CYS A 207 -13.72 -8.51 -17.49
C CYS A 207 -15.12 -8.24 -16.94
N GLY A 208 -15.40 -8.77 -15.77
CA GLY A 208 -16.60 -8.45 -15.00
C GLY A 208 -16.40 -7.25 -14.09
N GLN A 209 -15.19 -7.14 -13.52
CA GLN A 209 -14.75 -5.97 -12.74
C GLN A 209 -13.26 -5.74 -12.97
N LEU A 210 -12.87 -4.45 -12.99
CA LEU A 210 -11.48 -4.02 -13.10
C LEU A 210 -11.05 -3.37 -11.78
N VAL A 211 -9.89 -3.76 -11.28
CA VAL A 211 -9.21 -3.08 -10.18
C VAL A 211 -8.04 -2.27 -10.77
N ASN A 212 -8.05 -0.99 -10.54
CA ASN A 212 -6.95 -0.11 -10.93
C ASN A 212 -5.89 -0.11 -9.82
N ALA A 213 -4.82 -0.86 -10.02
CA ALA A 213 -3.64 -0.95 -9.16
C ALA A 213 -2.37 -0.41 -9.86
N ALA A 214 -2.55 0.48 -10.85
CA ALA A 214 -1.50 0.95 -11.76
C ALA A 214 -0.51 1.96 -11.12
N GLY A 215 -0.55 2.13 -9.80
CA GLY A 215 0.40 2.96 -9.05
C GLY A 215 0.44 4.40 -9.59
N THR A 216 1.61 4.87 -10.02
CA THR A 216 1.82 6.22 -10.57
C THR A 216 1.03 6.51 -11.83
N ARG A 217 0.49 5.49 -12.51
CA ARG A 217 -0.37 5.61 -13.69
C ARG A 217 -1.86 5.44 -13.40
N GLY A 218 -2.24 5.40 -12.11
CA GLY A 218 -3.62 5.19 -11.69
C GLY A 218 -4.61 6.20 -12.28
N ALA A 219 -4.24 7.49 -12.37
CA ALA A 219 -5.06 8.50 -12.99
C ALA A 219 -5.26 8.26 -14.50
N GLN A 220 -4.23 7.78 -15.21
CA GLN A 220 -4.32 7.46 -16.64
C GLN A 220 -5.29 6.29 -16.89
N VAL A 221 -5.18 5.23 -16.10
CA VAL A 221 -6.09 4.07 -16.20
C VAL A 221 -7.54 4.48 -15.87
N ALA A 222 -7.75 5.31 -14.84
CA ALA A 222 -9.08 5.81 -14.51
C ALA A 222 -9.68 6.67 -15.64
N ALA A 223 -8.87 7.52 -16.27
CA ALA A 223 -9.29 8.36 -17.41
C ALA A 223 -9.77 7.53 -18.60
N MET A 224 -9.22 6.32 -18.83
CA MET A 224 -9.71 5.40 -19.88
C MET A 224 -11.16 4.96 -19.65
N ALA A 225 -11.63 5.00 -18.38
CA ALA A 225 -13.04 4.75 -18.03
C ALA A 225 -13.86 6.04 -17.87
N GLY A 226 -13.33 7.20 -18.29
CA GLY A 226 -14.00 8.49 -18.13
C GLY A 226 -13.98 9.06 -16.71
N ILE A 227 -13.17 8.51 -15.81
CA ILE A 227 -13.09 8.93 -14.40
C ILE A 227 -11.88 9.86 -14.23
N ALA A 228 -12.13 11.11 -13.89
CA ALA A 228 -11.09 12.06 -13.52
C ALA A 228 -10.66 11.84 -12.07
N LEU A 229 -9.41 11.41 -11.84
CA LEU A 229 -8.84 11.29 -10.50
C LEU A 229 -7.78 12.38 -10.30
N PRO A 230 -7.82 13.15 -9.20
CA PRO A 230 -6.83 14.17 -8.87
C PRO A 230 -5.57 13.53 -8.26
N ILE A 231 -4.96 12.59 -8.99
CA ILE A 231 -3.76 11.86 -8.58
C ILE A 231 -2.63 12.22 -9.53
N GLU A 232 -1.51 12.66 -8.97
CA GLU A 232 -0.29 12.95 -9.71
C GLU A 232 0.88 12.12 -9.17
N PRO A 233 1.72 11.56 -10.05
CA PRO A 233 2.95 10.92 -9.62
C PRO A 233 3.93 11.97 -9.08
N ARG A 234 4.51 11.69 -7.91
CA ARG A 234 5.54 12.55 -7.32
C ARG A 234 6.81 11.76 -7.06
N LYS A 235 7.91 12.25 -7.62
CA LYS A 235 9.23 11.71 -7.32
C LYS A 235 9.64 12.15 -5.90
N ARG A 236 10.13 11.21 -5.12
CA ARG A 236 10.75 11.43 -3.80
C ARG A 236 12.22 11.06 -3.89
N TYR A 237 13.06 11.81 -3.19
CA TYR A 237 14.50 11.58 -3.12
C TYR A 237 14.87 11.11 -1.73
#